data_be1aee6affad3aaf832e009209d197ca
#
_entry.id   be1aee6affad3aaf832e009209d197ca
#
_cell.length_a   1.000
_cell.length_b   1.000
_cell.length_c   1.000
_cell.angle_alpha   90.00
_cell.angle_beta   90.00
_cell.angle_gamma   90.00
#
_symmetry.space_group_name_H-M   'P 1'
#
loop_
_entity.id
_entity.type
_entity.pdbx_description
1 polymer ?
#
loop_
_entity_poly.entity_id
_entity_poly.type
_entity_poly.pdbx_seq_one_letter_code
_entity_poly.pdbx_strand_id
1 'polypeptide(L)'
;IFLNSSLFIFAVGLLVLRLIKYLIRLIYRIGKKRWSPAVYASFLQITRTVKKQGFISVFLVMTIAMGMFNSNMARTINDNKTKRINYNLGTDLVVQEQWTRGTYIDKKKKTHWYYTEGDFERYTKLEGSVCDKVTRVIYDDDAVIKAGGEELAGSVLMGINTKEFGETARLQSGLNKEHWYNYLNDLAEVSNGVIISSNLAKKYNIKVGDSINYARYSPMKGKEKEEIASPSGTVCAIVDAFPGFQQYVYQKNSDGEMEEVERYLVVANYAYVVSAFSQTPYQVWMRLADGKSYKDALRAIDAEDINIVQYDSLDKDIKEMQESPLVLITNGLFSLSFIIAIILCMVGFLIYWITSIKQRELMFGIYRAMGMSMHEINKMLINEQIFSSVLASLAGYGVGVAATILFVKLVAVVYLPEAHNIAISIAVDPYDLIKLTAVVIFMFIVCFIVIRTILKKMNITQALKLGED
;
A
#
# COMPACT_ATOMS: atom_id res chain seq x y z
N ILE A 1 3.32 -16.28 -10.38
CA ILE A 1 2.15 -15.53 -9.85
C ILE A 1 1.69 -14.49 -10.89
N PHE A 2 2.55 -13.64 -11.43
CA PHE A 2 2.21 -12.66 -12.49
C PHE A 2 1.60 -13.30 -13.74
N LEU A 3 2.19 -14.41 -14.20
CA LEU A 3 1.65 -15.15 -15.33
C LEU A 3 0.21 -15.62 -15.08
N ASN A 4 -0.08 -16.08 -13.86
CA ASN A 4 -1.41 -16.55 -13.48
C ASN A 4 -2.46 -15.43 -13.50
N SER A 5 -2.12 -14.22 -13.03
CA SER A 5 -3.05 -13.08 -13.08
C SER A 5 -3.33 -12.62 -14.50
N SER A 6 -2.30 -12.60 -15.37
CA SER A 6 -2.44 -12.26 -16.78
C SER A 6 -3.26 -13.32 -17.54
N LEU A 7 -3.03 -14.60 -17.28
CA LEU A 7 -3.82 -15.70 -17.85
C LEU A 7 -5.28 -15.67 -17.39
N PHE A 8 -5.50 -15.33 -16.12
CA PHE A 8 -6.86 -15.16 -15.59
C PHE A 8 -7.59 -14.03 -16.31
N ILE A 9 -6.97 -12.85 -16.44
CA ILE A 9 -7.53 -11.69 -17.15
C ILE A 9 -7.88 -12.08 -18.59
N PHE A 10 -6.97 -12.80 -19.27
CA PHE A 10 -7.18 -13.28 -20.63
C PHE A 10 -8.35 -14.27 -20.71
N ALA A 11 -8.37 -15.29 -19.86
CA ALA A 11 -9.42 -16.32 -19.85
C ALA A 11 -10.80 -15.74 -19.54
N VAL A 12 -10.89 -14.87 -18.52
CA VAL A 12 -12.13 -14.19 -18.16
C VAL A 12 -12.55 -13.19 -19.24
N GLY A 13 -11.59 -12.49 -19.86
CA GLY A 13 -11.87 -11.62 -21.02
C GLY A 13 -12.52 -12.38 -22.18
N LEU A 14 -12.01 -13.57 -22.53
CA LEU A 14 -12.62 -14.46 -23.53
C LEU A 14 -14.02 -14.95 -23.12
N LEU A 15 -14.23 -15.24 -21.84
CA LEU A 15 -15.53 -15.65 -21.31
C LEU A 15 -16.52 -14.51 -21.39
N VAL A 16 -16.12 -13.30 -21.00
CA VAL A 16 -16.93 -12.08 -21.07
C VAL A 16 -17.39 -11.80 -22.51
N LEU A 17 -16.56 -12.06 -23.51
CA LEU A 17 -16.99 -11.95 -24.91
C LEU A 17 -18.19 -12.82 -25.26
N ARG A 18 -18.25 -14.03 -24.71
CA ARG A 18 -19.40 -14.90 -24.91
C ARG A 18 -20.64 -14.33 -24.22
N LEU A 19 -20.47 -13.72 -23.06
CA LEU A 19 -21.55 -13.12 -22.26
C LEU A 19 -22.05 -11.80 -22.86
N ILE A 20 -21.18 -10.97 -23.41
CA ILE A 20 -21.53 -9.70 -24.08
C ILE A 20 -22.61 -9.89 -25.14
N LYS A 21 -22.56 -11.00 -25.89
CA LYS A 21 -23.60 -11.30 -26.90
C LYS A 21 -25.00 -11.39 -26.30
N TYR A 22 -25.12 -12.04 -25.16
CA TYR A 22 -26.41 -12.18 -24.48
C TYR A 22 -26.84 -10.85 -23.86
N LEU A 23 -25.89 -10.08 -23.34
CA LEU A 23 -26.15 -8.75 -22.80
C LEU A 23 -26.64 -7.78 -23.89
N ILE A 24 -25.99 -7.76 -25.05
CA ILE A 24 -26.43 -6.94 -26.20
C ILE A 24 -27.84 -7.31 -26.62
N ARG A 25 -28.16 -8.60 -26.69
CA ARG A 25 -29.53 -9.05 -27.04
C ARG A 25 -30.56 -8.62 -26.00
N LEU A 26 -30.17 -8.66 -24.71
CA LEU A 26 -31.06 -8.24 -23.63
C LEU A 26 -31.34 -6.73 -23.72
N ILE A 27 -30.29 -5.91 -23.88
CA ILE A 27 -30.41 -4.45 -24.04
C ILE A 27 -31.24 -4.11 -25.26
N TYR A 28 -31.02 -4.80 -26.38
CA TYR A 28 -31.87 -4.65 -27.59
C TYR A 28 -33.31 -4.95 -27.31
N ARG A 29 -33.64 -6.06 -26.61
CA ARG A 29 -35.02 -6.46 -26.28
C ARG A 29 -35.71 -5.41 -25.42
N ILE A 30 -35.03 -4.79 -24.47
CA ILE A 30 -35.57 -3.77 -23.56
C ILE A 30 -35.81 -2.44 -24.32
N GLY A 31 -34.84 -2.00 -25.12
CA GLY A 31 -34.80 -0.66 -25.71
C GLY A 31 -35.52 -0.52 -27.06
N LYS A 32 -35.82 -1.62 -27.79
CA LYS A 32 -36.29 -1.63 -29.20
C LYS A 32 -37.52 -0.78 -29.47
N LYS A 33 -38.37 -0.54 -28.47
CA LYS A 33 -39.61 0.25 -28.61
C LYS A 33 -39.41 1.76 -28.41
N ARG A 34 -38.25 2.18 -27.88
CA ARG A 34 -37.99 3.59 -27.47
C ARG A 34 -36.82 4.24 -28.25
N TRP A 35 -36.16 3.50 -29.12
CA TRP A 35 -34.95 4.00 -29.81
C TRP A 35 -35.29 4.73 -31.11
N SER A 36 -34.46 5.73 -31.45
CA SER A 36 -34.50 6.36 -32.77
C SER A 36 -34.08 5.37 -33.86
N PRO A 37 -34.54 5.55 -35.12
CA PRO A 37 -34.23 4.65 -36.24
C PRO A 37 -32.72 4.40 -36.42
N ALA A 38 -31.90 5.42 -36.25
CA ALA A 38 -30.44 5.31 -36.37
C ALA A 38 -29.82 4.42 -35.29
N VAL A 39 -30.27 4.56 -34.01
CA VAL A 39 -29.81 3.73 -32.89
C VAL A 39 -30.29 2.29 -33.08
N TYR A 40 -31.52 2.09 -33.52
CA TYR A 40 -32.11 0.77 -33.82
C TYR A 40 -31.30 0.04 -34.90
N ALA A 41 -30.95 0.72 -36.01
CA ALA A 41 -30.16 0.18 -37.10
C ALA A 41 -28.71 -0.19 -36.60
N SER A 42 -28.11 0.67 -35.77
CA SER A 42 -26.78 0.40 -35.14
C SER A 42 -26.83 -0.87 -34.30
N PHE A 43 -27.84 -1.05 -33.45
CA PHE A 43 -28.00 -2.25 -32.62
C PHE A 43 -28.25 -3.53 -33.43
N LEU A 44 -29.07 -3.44 -34.44
CA LEU A 44 -29.33 -4.56 -35.34
C LEU A 44 -28.03 -5.01 -36.02
N GLN A 45 -27.22 -4.06 -36.45
CA GLN A 45 -25.92 -4.30 -37.06
C GLN A 45 -24.96 -4.94 -36.06
N ILE A 46 -24.87 -4.41 -34.80
CA ILE A 46 -24.04 -4.98 -33.75
C ILE A 46 -24.40 -6.44 -33.51
N THR A 47 -25.70 -6.78 -33.39
CA THR A 47 -26.13 -8.17 -33.15
C THR A 47 -25.75 -9.13 -34.28
N ARG A 48 -25.63 -8.65 -35.51
CA ARG A 48 -25.21 -9.45 -36.69
C ARG A 48 -23.69 -9.58 -36.78
N THR A 49 -22.94 -8.55 -36.37
CA THR A 49 -21.44 -8.48 -36.52
C THR A 49 -20.66 -8.87 -35.27
N VAL A 50 -21.36 -9.19 -34.15
CA VAL A 50 -20.73 -9.54 -32.86
C VAL A 50 -19.62 -10.59 -32.97
N LYS A 51 -19.73 -11.54 -33.91
CA LYS A 51 -18.66 -12.55 -34.10
C LYS A 51 -17.38 -11.97 -34.65
N LYS A 52 -17.43 -10.94 -35.51
CA LYS A 52 -16.28 -10.28 -36.13
C LYS A 52 -15.71 -9.17 -35.23
N GLN A 53 -16.55 -8.49 -34.45
CA GLN A 53 -16.13 -7.44 -33.52
C GLN A 53 -15.54 -7.98 -32.22
N GLY A 54 -15.73 -9.27 -31.94
CA GLY A 54 -15.32 -9.91 -30.68
C GLY A 54 -13.83 -9.76 -30.37
N PHE A 55 -12.98 -9.81 -31.38
CA PHE A 55 -11.53 -9.73 -31.21
C PHE A 55 -11.07 -8.40 -30.57
N ILE A 56 -11.63 -7.26 -31.01
CA ILE A 56 -11.27 -5.95 -30.44
C ILE A 56 -11.81 -5.75 -29.04
N SER A 57 -13.05 -6.20 -28.83
CA SER A 57 -13.63 -6.12 -27.49
C SER A 57 -12.78 -6.88 -26.47
N VAL A 58 -12.13 -8.01 -26.85
CA VAL A 58 -11.16 -8.69 -25.98
C VAL A 58 -9.96 -7.80 -25.68
N PHE A 59 -9.33 -7.24 -26.71
CA PHE A 59 -8.18 -6.38 -26.51
C PHE A 59 -8.49 -5.22 -25.60
N LEU A 60 -9.66 -4.59 -25.77
CA LEU A 60 -10.09 -3.48 -24.93
C LEU A 60 -10.34 -3.92 -23.47
N VAL A 61 -11.07 -5.04 -23.29
CA VAL A 61 -11.29 -5.64 -21.97
C VAL A 61 -9.97 -5.94 -21.28
N MET A 62 -9.05 -6.58 -21.99
CA MET A 62 -7.73 -6.94 -21.45
C MET A 62 -6.92 -5.70 -21.10
N THR A 63 -6.86 -4.70 -21.98
CA THR A 63 -6.08 -3.48 -21.75
C THR A 63 -6.57 -2.73 -20.51
N ILE A 64 -7.89 -2.56 -20.37
CA ILE A 64 -8.47 -1.88 -19.21
C ILE A 64 -8.31 -2.72 -17.94
N ALA A 65 -8.58 -4.03 -18.00
CA ALA A 65 -8.41 -4.91 -16.85
C ALA A 65 -6.97 -4.97 -16.36
N MET A 66 -6.00 -5.07 -17.29
CA MET A 66 -4.57 -5.07 -16.97
C MET A 66 -4.12 -3.73 -16.42
N GLY A 67 -4.59 -2.61 -17.01
CA GLY A 67 -4.30 -1.27 -16.52
C GLY A 67 -4.80 -1.06 -15.09
N MET A 68 -6.02 -1.47 -14.81
CA MET A 68 -6.61 -1.38 -13.47
C MET A 68 -5.88 -2.29 -12.47
N PHE A 69 -5.57 -3.53 -12.86
CA PHE A 69 -4.82 -4.46 -12.01
C PHE A 69 -3.43 -3.91 -11.68
N ASN A 70 -2.68 -3.42 -12.68
CA ASN A 70 -1.34 -2.87 -12.48
C ASN A 70 -1.36 -1.60 -11.61
N SER A 71 -2.33 -0.71 -11.81
CA SER A 71 -2.50 0.50 -10.99
C SER A 71 -2.78 0.16 -9.53
N ASN A 72 -3.76 -0.72 -9.28
CA ASN A 72 -4.10 -1.17 -7.94
C ASN A 72 -2.95 -1.93 -7.28
N MET A 73 -2.18 -2.69 -8.06
CA MET A 73 -1.01 -3.41 -7.58
C MET A 73 0.10 -2.47 -7.12
N ALA A 74 0.47 -1.50 -7.96
CA ALA A 74 1.48 -0.50 -7.63
C ALA A 74 1.09 0.30 -6.38
N ARG A 75 -0.17 0.75 -6.32
CA ARG A 75 -0.71 1.46 -5.17
C ARG A 75 -0.70 0.60 -3.91
N THR A 76 -1.14 -0.64 -3.99
CA THR A 76 -1.17 -1.56 -2.84
C THR A 76 0.23 -1.80 -2.29
N ILE A 77 1.23 -2.00 -3.14
CA ILE A 77 2.63 -2.17 -2.69
C ILE A 77 3.12 -0.91 -1.98
N ASN A 78 2.94 0.27 -2.60
CA ASN A 78 3.43 1.53 -2.06
C ASN A 78 2.70 1.92 -0.76
N ASP A 79 1.39 1.76 -0.69
CA ASP A 79 0.58 2.05 0.50
C ASP A 79 0.95 1.14 1.68
N ASN A 80 1.10 -0.16 1.43
CA ASN A 80 1.49 -1.09 2.50
C ASN A 80 2.94 -0.86 2.95
N LYS A 81 3.86 -0.47 2.07
CA LYS A 81 5.21 -0.03 2.47
C LYS A 81 5.17 1.20 3.36
N THR A 82 4.39 2.22 2.97
CA THR A 82 4.19 3.43 3.79
C THR A 82 3.59 3.11 5.16
N LYS A 83 2.55 2.25 5.20
CA LYS A 83 1.95 1.80 6.46
C LYS A 83 2.93 1.09 7.38
N ARG A 84 3.85 0.30 6.81
CA ARG A 84 4.90 -0.37 7.58
C ARG A 84 5.92 0.59 8.14
N ILE A 85 6.41 1.53 7.32
CA ILE A 85 7.34 2.55 7.80
C ILE A 85 6.70 3.31 8.97
N ASN A 86 5.44 3.70 8.83
CA ASN A 86 4.68 4.37 9.89
C ASN A 86 4.54 3.50 11.15
N TYR A 87 4.21 2.22 11.00
CA TYR A 87 4.10 1.28 12.10
C TYR A 87 5.43 1.03 12.79
N ASN A 88 6.50 0.84 12.02
CA ASN A 88 7.83 0.53 12.54
C ASN A 88 8.44 1.70 13.31
N LEU A 89 8.20 2.92 12.86
CA LEU A 89 8.64 4.12 13.57
C LEU A 89 7.72 4.50 14.73
N GLY A 90 6.41 4.32 14.55
CA GLY A 90 5.38 4.57 15.57
C GLY A 90 5.08 6.05 15.86
N THR A 91 5.82 7.00 15.28
CA THR A 91 5.64 8.45 15.40
C THR A 91 6.20 9.16 14.16
N ASP A 92 6.21 10.50 14.12
CA ASP A 92 6.74 11.25 12.96
C ASP A 92 8.26 11.41 12.98
N LEU A 93 8.85 11.57 14.18
CA LEU A 93 10.29 11.73 14.38
C LEU A 93 10.72 11.09 15.69
N VAL A 94 11.75 10.29 15.64
CA VAL A 94 12.43 9.71 16.79
C VAL A 94 13.85 10.26 16.82
N VAL A 95 14.29 10.81 17.93
CA VAL A 95 15.65 11.30 18.11
C VAL A 95 16.29 10.68 19.36
N GLN A 96 17.59 10.45 19.29
CA GLN A 96 18.37 9.99 20.41
C GLN A 96 19.46 11.02 20.73
N GLU A 97 19.41 11.57 21.93
CA GLU A 97 20.40 12.53 22.43
C GLU A 97 21.66 11.82 22.89
N GLN A 98 22.80 12.48 22.73
CA GLN A 98 24.07 12.01 23.26
C GLN A 98 24.14 12.27 24.76
N TRP A 99 24.09 11.20 25.56
CA TRP A 99 24.23 11.32 26.99
C TRP A 99 25.70 11.15 27.44
N THR A 100 26.09 11.91 28.46
CA THR A 100 27.38 11.77 29.08
C THR A 100 27.42 10.52 29.95
N ARG A 101 28.47 9.73 29.81
CA ARG A 101 28.68 8.50 30.56
C ARG A 101 29.81 8.71 31.57
N GLY A 102 29.49 8.50 32.86
CA GLY A 102 30.44 8.53 33.95
C GLY A 102 30.66 7.15 34.58
N THR A 103 31.66 7.02 35.41
CA THR A 103 31.93 5.81 36.19
C THR A 103 32.09 6.15 37.65
N TYR A 104 31.64 5.25 38.54
CA TYR A 104 31.96 5.30 39.96
C TYR A 104 32.37 3.91 40.45
N ILE A 105 33.16 3.87 41.52
CA ILE A 105 33.61 2.63 42.13
C ILE A 105 32.84 2.46 43.44
N ASP A 106 32.17 1.32 43.60
CA ASP A 106 31.42 1.00 44.83
C ASP A 106 32.36 0.58 45.98
N LYS A 107 31.75 0.37 47.19
CA LYS A 107 32.47 -0.09 48.38
C LYS A 107 33.13 -1.47 48.22
N LYS A 108 32.66 -2.27 47.22
CA LYS A 108 33.21 -3.59 46.88
C LYS A 108 34.27 -3.52 45.78
N LYS A 109 34.74 -2.32 45.44
CA LYS A 109 35.70 -2.05 44.36
C LYS A 109 35.23 -2.47 42.99
N LYS A 110 33.92 -2.59 42.75
CA LYS A 110 33.33 -2.79 41.42
C LYS A 110 33.13 -1.43 40.77
N THR A 111 33.48 -1.33 39.49
CA THR A 111 33.22 -0.15 38.67
C THR A 111 31.77 -0.23 38.12
N HIS A 112 31.00 0.79 38.40
CA HIS A 112 29.67 0.96 37.87
C HIS A 112 29.64 2.14 36.92
N TRP A 113 28.73 2.07 35.94
CA TRP A 113 28.49 3.14 34.97
C TRP A 113 27.23 3.88 35.38
N TYR A 114 27.21 5.17 35.11
CA TYR A 114 25.98 5.96 35.19
C TYR A 114 25.89 6.90 33.98
N TYR A 115 24.70 7.26 33.64
CA TYR A 115 24.43 8.23 32.58
C TYR A 115 23.90 9.51 33.21
N THR A 116 24.30 10.65 32.64
CA THR A 116 23.74 11.95 33.01
C THR A 116 22.71 12.30 31.96
N GLU A 117 21.45 12.43 32.40
CA GLU A 117 20.33 12.81 31.54
C GLU A 117 20.48 14.25 31.05
N GLY A 118 20.18 14.49 29.79
CA GLY A 118 19.98 15.84 29.27
C GLY A 118 18.69 16.46 29.79
N ASP A 119 18.59 17.77 29.69
CA ASP A 119 17.36 18.48 30.11
C ASP A 119 16.22 18.25 29.12
N PHE A 120 15.27 17.38 29.48
CA PHE A 120 14.10 17.09 28.64
C PHE A 120 13.17 18.30 28.44
N GLU A 121 13.20 19.30 29.33
CA GLU A 121 12.36 20.52 29.17
C GLU A 121 12.69 21.26 27.86
N ARG A 122 13.92 21.15 27.34
CA ARG A 122 14.30 21.70 26.04
C ARG A 122 13.45 21.16 24.90
N TYR A 123 13.07 19.88 24.94
CA TYR A 123 12.18 19.28 23.94
C TYR A 123 10.74 19.73 24.13
N THR A 124 10.25 19.87 25.37
CA THR A 124 8.87 20.33 25.63
C THR A 124 8.65 21.78 25.18
N LYS A 125 9.70 22.63 25.14
CA LYS A 125 9.62 23.99 24.58
C LYS A 125 9.29 24.00 23.09
N LEU A 126 9.54 22.92 22.38
CA LEU A 126 9.25 22.78 20.95
C LEU A 126 7.76 22.49 20.69
N GLU A 127 6.99 22.09 21.74
CA GLU A 127 5.55 21.88 21.62
C GLU A 127 4.82 23.18 21.24
N GLY A 128 3.82 23.05 20.36
CA GLY A 128 3.06 24.18 19.83
C GLY A 128 3.77 25.04 18.77
N SER A 129 5.05 24.75 18.46
CA SER A 129 5.84 25.43 17.41
C SER A 129 6.19 24.50 16.24
N VAL A 130 7.01 23.52 16.46
CA VAL A 130 7.46 22.55 15.45
C VAL A 130 6.86 21.15 15.67
N CYS A 131 6.49 20.83 16.88
CA CYS A 131 5.81 19.57 17.22
C CYS A 131 4.54 19.83 18.03
N ASP A 132 3.55 18.96 17.89
CA ASP A 132 2.33 18.99 18.69
C ASP A 132 2.61 18.41 20.08
N LYS A 133 3.33 17.29 20.13
CA LYS A 133 3.63 16.54 21.34
C LYS A 133 4.99 15.86 21.28
N VAL A 134 5.61 15.73 22.46
CA VAL A 134 6.85 14.99 22.65
C VAL A 134 6.72 14.05 23.84
N THR A 135 7.43 12.91 23.80
CA THR A 135 7.47 11.96 24.93
C THR A 135 8.81 11.24 24.98
N ARG A 136 9.16 10.79 26.18
CA ARG A 136 10.34 9.92 26.43
C ARG A 136 9.93 8.46 26.29
N VAL A 137 10.74 7.69 25.57
CA VAL A 137 10.54 6.24 25.41
C VAL A 137 11.88 5.54 25.66
N ILE A 138 11.97 4.75 26.72
CA ILE A 138 13.07 3.80 26.85
C ILE A 138 12.79 2.69 25.84
N TYR A 139 13.68 2.51 24.90
CA TYR A 139 13.57 1.48 23.87
C TYR A 139 14.83 0.63 23.91
N ASP A 140 14.68 -0.64 24.30
CA ASP A 140 15.77 -1.61 24.38
C ASP A 140 15.39 -2.83 23.55
N ASP A 141 16.11 -3.06 22.47
CA ASP A 141 15.88 -4.15 21.53
C ASP A 141 16.74 -5.41 21.77
N ASP A 142 17.58 -5.39 22.81
CA ASP A 142 18.38 -6.53 23.30
C ASP A 142 17.95 -6.99 24.71
N ALA A 143 16.73 -6.64 25.13
CA ALA A 143 16.18 -7.09 26.40
C ALA A 143 15.93 -8.61 26.42
N VAL A 144 15.95 -9.20 27.61
CA VAL A 144 15.70 -10.63 27.81
C VAL A 144 14.39 -10.80 28.61
N ILE A 145 13.46 -11.56 28.04
CA ILE A 145 12.23 -11.92 28.75
C ILE A 145 12.41 -13.33 29.32
N LYS A 146 12.07 -13.51 30.59
CA LYS A 146 12.10 -14.82 31.27
C LYS A 146 10.70 -15.38 31.38
N ALA A 147 10.40 -16.40 30.58
CA ALA A 147 9.08 -17.02 30.54
C ALA A 147 9.21 -18.56 30.39
N GLY A 148 8.37 -19.31 31.12
CA GLY A 148 8.36 -20.78 31.01
C GLY A 148 9.68 -21.46 31.40
N GLY A 149 10.55 -20.79 32.13
CA GLY A 149 11.89 -21.30 32.45
C GLY A 149 12.96 -21.04 31.38
N GLU A 150 12.62 -20.34 30.31
CA GLU A 150 13.52 -19.96 29.21
C GLU A 150 13.87 -18.47 29.27
N GLU A 151 15.05 -18.14 28.74
CA GLU A 151 15.49 -16.76 28.53
C GLU A 151 15.37 -16.42 27.03
N LEU A 152 14.50 -15.46 26.72
CA LEU A 152 14.19 -15.00 25.35
C LEU A 152 14.98 -13.73 25.06
N ALA A 153 16.20 -13.90 24.56
CA ALA A 153 17.08 -12.81 24.16
C ALA A 153 16.58 -12.11 22.89
N GLY A 154 17.01 -10.85 22.68
CA GLY A 154 16.61 -10.05 21.52
C GLY A 154 15.14 -9.63 21.56
N SER A 155 14.53 -9.64 22.74
CA SER A 155 13.19 -9.12 22.97
C SER A 155 13.21 -7.60 23.11
N VAL A 156 12.06 -6.96 22.92
CA VAL A 156 11.91 -5.50 23.00
C VAL A 156 11.31 -5.13 24.37
N LEU A 157 11.99 -4.27 25.11
CA LEU A 157 11.49 -3.60 26.29
C LEU A 157 11.21 -2.14 25.96
N MET A 158 9.99 -1.69 26.19
CA MET A 158 9.61 -0.27 26.09
C MET A 158 9.19 0.26 27.46
N GLY A 159 9.80 1.36 27.89
CA GLY A 159 9.37 2.12 29.06
C GLY A 159 8.68 3.41 28.62
N ILE A 160 7.40 3.59 28.93
CA ILE A 160 6.59 4.70 28.41
C ILE A 160 5.83 5.44 29.49
N ASN A 161 5.60 6.75 29.28
CA ASN A 161 4.60 7.53 29.97
C ASN A 161 3.27 7.38 29.22
N THR A 162 2.31 6.64 29.75
CA THR A 162 1.12 6.20 29.03
C THR A 162 0.33 7.32 28.37
N LYS A 163 0.11 8.45 29.06
CA LYS A 163 -0.61 9.61 28.54
C LYS A 163 0.15 10.29 27.39
N GLU A 164 1.39 10.70 27.66
CA GLU A 164 2.23 11.39 26.66
C GLU A 164 2.46 10.51 25.43
N PHE A 165 2.70 9.22 25.65
CA PHE A 165 2.87 8.25 24.58
C PHE A 165 1.62 8.11 23.72
N GLY A 166 0.42 8.04 24.34
CA GLY A 166 -0.84 8.01 23.60
C GLY A 166 -1.10 9.25 22.75
N GLU A 167 -0.66 10.43 23.23
CA GLU A 167 -0.79 11.69 22.48
C GLU A 167 0.24 11.82 21.33
N THR A 168 1.40 11.17 21.46
CA THR A 168 2.53 11.30 20.52
C THR A 168 2.59 10.18 19.49
N ALA A 169 2.43 8.92 19.93
CA ALA A 169 2.55 7.76 19.06
C ALA A 169 1.34 7.61 18.13
N ARG A 170 1.55 6.86 17.05
CA ARG A 170 0.52 6.55 16.05
C ARG A 170 0.41 5.05 15.85
N LEU A 171 -0.82 4.56 15.87
CA LEU A 171 -1.13 3.18 15.51
C LEU A 171 -2.35 3.15 14.60
N GLN A 172 -2.25 2.39 13.51
CA GLN A 172 -3.38 2.20 12.60
C GLN A 172 -4.51 1.45 13.32
N SER A 173 -5.73 1.93 13.16
CA SER A 173 -6.93 1.26 13.71
C SER A 173 -7.12 -0.14 13.12
N GLY A 174 -7.67 -1.07 13.92
CA GLY A 174 -7.99 -2.43 13.50
C GLY A 174 -6.82 -3.43 13.54
N LEU A 175 -5.64 -3.05 14.04
CA LEU A 175 -4.53 -3.96 14.28
C LEU A 175 -4.69 -4.75 15.59
N ASN A 176 -5.38 -4.19 16.56
CA ASN A 176 -5.74 -4.83 17.83
C ASN A 176 -7.24 -5.06 17.92
N LYS A 177 -7.66 -5.91 18.86
CA LYS A 177 -9.08 -6.21 19.11
C LYS A 177 -9.85 -4.99 19.61
N GLU A 178 -9.21 -4.19 20.45
CA GLU A 178 -9.75 -2.96 21.03
C GLU A 178 -8.93 -1.76 20.57
N HIS A 179 -9.43 -0.55 20.87
CA HIS A 179 -8.65 0.65 20.64
C HIS A 179 -7.42 0.64 21.55
N TRP A 180 -6.24 0.89 21.00
CA TRP A 180 -4.99 0.72 21.73
C TRP A 180 -4.83 1.62 22.96
N TYR A 181 -5.61 2.70 23.08
CA TYR A 181 -5.67 3.51 24.30
C TYR A 181 -6.21 2.75 25.50
N ASN A 182 -7.08 1.75 25.33
CA ASN A 182 -7.56 0.93 26.43
C ASN A 182 -6.41 0.22 27.12
N TYR A 183 -5.49 -0.36 26.33
CA TYR A 183 -4.31 -1.03 26.87
C TYR A 183 -3.35 -0.06 27.58
N LEU A 184 -3.24 1.21 27.12
CA LEU A 184 -2.47 2.23 27.84
C LEU A 184 -3.13 2.61 29.17
N ASN A 185 -4.47 2.65 29.25
CA ASN A 185 -5.19 2.89 30.48
C ASN A 185 -4.97 1.74 31.47
N ASP A 186 -5.08 0.47 31.02
CA ASP A 186 -4.80 -0.71 31.83
C ASP A 186 -3.36 -0.66 32.40
N LEU A 187 -2.39 -0.21 31.60
CA LEU A 187 -1.01 -0.02 32.06
C LEU A 187 -0.89 1.11 33.09
N ALA A 188 -1.66 2.18 32.93
CA ALA A 188 -1.61 3.32 33.85
C ALA A 188 -2.15 3.01 35.25
N GLU A 189 -3.10 2.07 35.36
CA GLU A 189 -3.72 1.68 36.63
C GLU A 189 -2.80 0.84 37.53
N VAL A 190 -1.83 0.13 36.94
CA VAL A 190 -0.97 -0.81 37.67
C VAL A 190 0.47 -0.34 37.63
N SER A 191 1.05 0.05 38.76
CA SER A 191 2.41 0.64 38.81
C SER A 191 3.52 -0.27 38.27
N ASN A 192 3.44 -1.58 38.54
CA ASN A 192 4.31 -2.61 37.98
C ASN A 192 3.65 -3.36 36.80
N GLY A 193 2.61 -2.77 36.19
CA GLY A 193 1.92 -3.33 35.05
C GLY A 193 2.83 -3.47 33.83
N VAL A 194 2.55 -4.49 33.02
CA VAL A 194 3.18 -4.68 31.73
C VAL A 194 2.17 -5.07 30.67
N ILE A 195 2.34 -4.52 29.48
CA ILE A 195 1.67 -5.00 28.27
C ILE A 195 2.62 -5.96 27.56
N ILE A 196 2.13 -7.10 27.13
CA ILE A 196 2.93 -8.08 26.38
C ILE A 196 2.37 -8.35 24.98
N SER A 197 3.22 -8.80 24.07
CA SER A 197 2.79 -9.21 22.74
C SER A 197 2.04 -10.54 22.76
N SER A 198 1.07 -10.68 21.84
CA SER A 198 0.19 -11.86 21.78
C SER A 198 0.93 -13.15 21.40
N ASN A 199 2.04 -13.07 20.64
CA ASN A 199 2.88 -14.23 20.35
C ASN A 199 3.56 -14.77 21.61
N LEU A 200 4.06 -13.89 22.49
CA LEU A 200 4.60 -14.30 23.80
C LEU A 200 3.53 -14.97 24.65
N ALA A 201 2.37 -14.33 24.75
CA ALA A 201 1.24 -14.86 25.53
C ALA A 201 0.78 -16.25 25.04
N LYS A 202 0.69 -16.44 23.71
CA LYS A 202 0.28 -17.72 23.12
C LYS A 202 1.33 -18.81 23.32
N LYS A 203 2.62 -18.49 23.15
CA LYS A 203 3.71 -19.46 23.23
C LYS A 203 3.84 -20.05 24.64
N TYR A 204 3.71 -19.21 25.66
CA TYR A 204 3.90 -19.60 27.07
C TYR A 204 2.60 -19.67 27.87
N ASN A 205 1.44 -19.57 27.19
CA ASN A 205 0.09 -19.61 27.82
C ASN A 205 -0.08 -18.58 28.96
N ILE A 206 0.48 -17.38 28.77
CA ILE A 206 0.41 -16.27 29.74
C ILE A 206 -0.94 -15.54 29.59
N LYS A 207 -1.56 -15.20 30.69
CA LYS A 207 -2.86 -14.51 30.77
C LYS A 207 -2.72 -13.16 31.49
N VAL A 208 -3.70 -12.30 31.29
CA VAL A 208 -3.83 -11.08 32.09
C VAL A 208 -3.95 -11.46 33.56
N GLY A 209 -3.15 -10.81 34.41
CA GLY A 209 -2.99 -11.10 35.83
C GLY A 209 -1.75 -11.95 36.17
N ASP A 210 -1.15 -12.64 35.20
CA ASP A 210 0.07 -13.41 35.45
C ASP A 210 1.28 -12.48 35.64
N SER A 211 2.34 -13.03 36.25
CA SER A 211 3.60 -12.32 36.48
C SER A 211 4.66 -12.76 35.46
N ILE A 212 5.40 -11.80 34.92
CA ILE A 212 6.49 -12.03 33.98
C ILE A 212 7.75 -11.28 34.42
N ASN A 213 8.92 -11.90 34.27
CA ASN A 213 10.19 -11.26 34.53
C ASN A 213 10.86 -10.83 33.24
N TYR A 214 11.47 -9.66 33.24
CA TYR A 214 12.25 -9.15 32.12
C TYR A 214 13.55 -8.55 32.63
N ALA A 215 14.64 -8.74 31.88
CA ALA A 215 15.97 -8.39 32.31
C ALA A 215 16.68 -7.52 31.26
N ARG A 216 17.59 -6.69 31.73
CA ARG A 216 18.57 -5.99 30.90
C ARG A 216 19.97 -6.40 31.30
N TYR A 217 20.82 -6.49 30.32
CA TYR A 217 22.20 -6.88 30.49
C TYR A 217 23.16 -5.72 30.17
N SER A 218 24.31 -5.70 30.86
CA SER A 218 25.34 -4.69 30.62
C SER A 218 25.94 -4.83 29.22
N PRO A 219 26.11 -3.72 28.47
CA PRO A 219 26.68 -3.75 27.11
C PRO A 219 28.19 -3.95 27.06
N MET A 220 28.83 -4.53 28.08
CA MET A 220 30.29 -4.66 28.14
C MET A 220 30.83 -5.58 27.03
N LYS A 221 31.68 -5.01 26.14
CA LYS A 221 32.46 -5.77 25.16
C LYS A 221 33.50 -6.65 25.87
N GLY A 222 33.41 -7.98 25.68
CA GLY A 222 34.48 -8.92 26.00
C GLY A 222 34.42 -9.63 27.36
N LYS A 223 33.33 -9.47 28.12
CA LYS A 223 33.01 -10.28 29.31
C LYS A 223 31.60 -10.82 29.18
N GLU A 224 31.29 -11.90 29.91
CA GLU A 224 29.88 -12.39 30.01
C GLU A 224 28.99 -11.20 30.33
N LYS A 225 27.85 -11.12 29.58
CA LYS A 225 26.81 -10.08 29.79
C LYS A 225 26.36 -10.21 31.26
N GLU A 226 26.62 -9.20 32.09
CA GLU A 226 26.18 -9.19 33.49
C GLU A 226 24.73 -8.65 33.54
N GLU A 227 23.81 -9.38 34.16
CA GLU A 227 22.45 -8.94 34.38
C GLU A 227 22.45 -7.72 35.29
N ILE A 228 21.85 -6.63 34.82
CA ILE A 228 21.72 -5.40 35.61
C ILE A 228 20.63 -5.58 36.66
N ALA A 229 19.44 -6.05 36.25
CA ALA A 229 18.30 -6.33 37.07
C ALA A 229 17.29 -7.21 36.33
N SER A 230 16.40 -7.85 37.07
CA SER A 230 15.29 -8.65 36.53
C SER A 230 14.00 -8.38 37.30
N PRO A 231 13.37 -7.20 37.09
CA PRO A 231 12.10 -6.89 37.76
C PRO A 231 10.98 -7.81 37.29
N SER A 232 9.95 -7.92 38.13
CA SER A 232 8.73 -8.66 37.83
C SER A 232 7.61 -7.69 37.49
N GLY A 233 6.91 -7.92 36.36
CA GLY A 233 5.74 -7.15 35.96
C GLY A 233 4.48 -7.99 35.97
N THR A 234 3.34 -7.38 36.33
CA THR A 234 2.01 -7.99 36.26
C THR A 234 1.42 -7.71 34.87
N VAL A 235 1.06 -8.74 34.11
CA VAL A 235 0.46 -8.58 32.78
C VAL A 235 -0.92 -7.94 32.91
N CYS A 236 -1.06 -6.70 32.48
CA CYS A 236 -2.32 -5.96 32.47
C CYS A 236 -3.05 -6.03 31.12
N ALA A 237 -2.28 -6.20 30.02
CA ALA A 237 -2.87 -6.30 28.68
C ALA A 237 -2.01 -7.15 27.73
N ILE A 238 -2.67 -7.70 26.70
CA ILE A 238 -2.04 -8.47 25.61
C ILE A 238 -2.40 -7.85 24.28
N VAL A 239 -1.40 -7.47 23.49
CA VAL A 239 -1.58 -6.74 22.22
C VAL A 239 -1.08 -7.55 21.03
N ASP A 240 -1.79 -7.45 19.90
CA ASP A 240 -1.35 -8.03 18.63
C ASP A 240 -0.37 -7.10 17.90
N ALA A 241 -0.49 -5.79 18.10
CA ALA A 241 0.36 -4.76 17.51
C ALA A 241 0.60 -3.61 18.51
N PHE A 242 1.81 -3.02 18.49
CA PHE A 242 2.17 -1.87 19.30
C PHE A 242 3.06 -0.92 18.50
N PRO A 243 2.95 0.42 18.65
CA PRO A 243 3.77 1.37 17.88
C PRO A 243 5.26 1.10 18.06
N GLY A 244 6.00 1.04 16.94
CA GLY A 244 7.46 0.79 16.96
C GLY A 244 7.87 -0.67 17.23
N PHE A 245 6.94 -1.59 17.43
CA PHE A 245 7.27 -3.01 17.66
C PHE A 245 7.17 -3.84 16.39
N GLN A 246 8.28 -4.48 16.04
CA GLN A 246 8.36 -5.46 14.96
C GLN A 246 8.46 -6.86 15.55
N GLN A 247 7.40 -7.66 15.38
CA GLN A 247 7.36 -9.05 15.84
C GLN A 247 8.36 -9.93 15.09
N TYR A 248 8.58 -9.65 13.80
CA TYR A 248 9.55 -10.37 12.97
C TYR A 248 10.55 -9.39 12.40
N VAL A 249 11.83 -9.72 12.53
CA VAL A 249 12.94 -8.97 11.95
C VAL A 249 13.85 -9.92 11.19
N TYR A 250 14.50 -9.40 10.13
CA TYR A 250 15.48 -10.18 9.39
C TYR A 250 16.88 -9.84 9.89
N GLN A 251 17.61 -10.85 10.38
CA GLN A 251 18.99 -10.71 10.82
C GLN A 251 19.88 -11.65 10.04
N LYS A 252 21.15 -11.28 9.86
CA LYS A 252 22.15 -12.18 9.28
C LYS A 252 22.57 -13.21 10.32
N ASN A 253 22.43 -14.50 9.98
CA ASN A 253 22.98 -15.58 10.77
C ASN A 253 24.52 -15.64 10.64
N SER A 254 25.14 -16.58 11.36
CA SER A 254 26.59 -16.81 11.32
C SER A 254 27.14 -17.12 9.93
N ASP A 255 26.31 -17.65 9.05
CA ASP A 255 26.66 -18.04 7.68
C ASP A 255 26.43 -16.90 6.66
N GLY A 256 25.94 -15.74 7.14
CA GLY A 256 25.67 -14.56 6.33
C GLY A 256 24.35 -14.57 5.59
N GLU A 257 23.50 -15.58 5.83
CA GLU A 257 22.16 -15.67 5.28
C GLU A 257 21.17 -14.84 6.11
N MET A 258 20.15 -14.28 5.46
CA MET A 258 19.08 -13.54 6.14
C MET A 258 18.09 -14.54 6.74
N GLU A 259 17.99 -14.55 8.06
CA GLU A 259 17.06 -15.39 8.82
C GLU A 259 15.98 -14.52 9.46
N GLU A 260 14.74 -14.98 9.44
CA GLU A 260 13.63 -14.33 10.13
C GLU A 260 13.63 -14.72 11.60
N VAL A 261 13.78 -13.71 12.47
CA VAL A 261 13.81 -13.89 13.92
C VAL A 261 12.53 -13.33 14.52
N GLU A 262 11.83 -14.18 15.30
CA GLU A 262 10.66 -13.76 16.06
C GLU A 262 11.09 -13.05 17.34
N ARG A 263 10.50 -11.87 17.60
CA ARG A 263 10.76 -11.04 18.78
C ARG A 263 9.52 -10.94 19.65
N TYR A 264 9.74 -10.68 20.92
CA TYR A 264 8.68 -10.50 21.92
C TYR A 264 8.74 -9.10 22.50
N LEU A 265 7.59 -8.59 22.95
CA LEU A 265 7.45 -7.24 23.50
C LEU A 265 7.03 -7.29 24.96
N VAL A 266 7.67 -6.44 25.74
CA VAL A 266 7.19 -6.01 27.07
C VAL A 266 7.18 -4.49 27.08
N VAL A 267 6.02 -3.90 27.39
CA VAL A 267 5.87 -2.45 27.61
C VAL A 267 5.56 -2.22 29.08
N ALA A 268 6.30 -1.36 29.74
CA ALA A 268 6.14 -1.05 31.16
C ALA A 268 6.06 0.46 31.40
N ASN A 269 5.59 0.87 32.55
CA ASN A 269 5.62 2.28 32.96
C ASN A 269 7.05 2.81 33.03
N TYR A 270 7.30 3.98 32.44
CA TYR A 270 8.64 4.62 32.41
C TYR A 270 9.26 4.72 33.81
N ALA A 271 8.50 5.20 34.78
CA ALA A 271 8.99 5.36 36.14
C ALA A 271 9.41 4.01 36.79
N TYR A 272 8.67 2.94 36.51
CA TYR A 272 9.00 1.61 37.00
C TYR A 272 10.28 1.07 36.37
N VAL A 273 10.45 1.25 35.05
CA VAL A 273 11.67 0.85 34.33
C VAL A 273 12.91 1.60 34.87
N VAL A 274 12.79 2.91 35.05
CA VAL A 274 13.90 3.72 35.63
C VAL A 274 14.22 3.30 37.06
N SER A 275 13.21 2.99 37.87
CA SER A 275 13.45 2.54 39.24
C SER A 275 14.17 1.19 39.32
N ALA A 276 13.91 0.29 38.35
CA ALA A 276 14.49 -1.04 38.31
C ALA A 276 15.90 -1.07 37.69
N PHE A 277 16.13 -0.30 36.62
CA PHE A 277 17.38 -0.35 35.82
C PHE A 277 18.26 0.89 35.95
N SER A 278 17.88 1.85 36.79
CA SER A 278 18.48 3.18 36.87
C SER A 278 18.25 4.01 35.60
N GLN A 279 18.71 5.26 35.63
CA GLN A 279 18.59 6.16 34.50
C GLN A 279 19.42 5.66 33.30
N THR A 280 18.75 5.51 32.17
CA THR A 280 19.35 5.04 30.91
C THR A 280 18.95 5.94 29.75
N PRO A 281 19.79 6.07 28.73
CA PRO A 281 19.40 6.82 27.54
C PRO A 281 18.06 6.36 26.98
N TYR A 282 17.19 7.31 26.68
CA TYR A 282 15.91 7.11 26.08
C TYR A 282 15.86 7.74 24.69
N GLN A 283 14.91 7.34 23.88
CA GLN A 283 14.52 8.01 22.65
C GLN A 283 13.50 9.10 22.97
N VAL A 284 13.58 10.22 22.27
CA VAL A 284 12.55 11.25 22.30
C VAL A 284 11.69 11.07 21.04
N TRP A 285 10.43 10.71 21.27
CA TRP A 285 9.45 10.58 20.22
C TRP A 285 8.68 11.88 20.06
N MET A 286 8.50 12.31 18.81
CA MET A 286 7.88 13.59 18.48
C MET A 286 6.77 13.41 17.45
N ARG A 287 5.62 14.00 17.73
CA ARG A 287 4.55 14.23 16.76
C ARG A 287 4.72 15.61 16.17
N LEU A 288 5.00 15.70 14.89
CA LEU A 288 5.21 16.98 14.22
C LEU A 288 3.89 17.74 14.07
N ALA A 289 3.95 19.07 14.17
CA ALA A 289 2.83 19.94 13.91
C ALA A 289 2.48 19.97 12.41
N ASP A 290 1.22 20.23 12.10
CA ASP A 290 0.73 20.27 10.71
C ASP A 290 1.55 21.22 9.84
N GLY A 291 2.02 20.72 8.70
CA GLY A 291 2.83 21.48 7.74
C GLY A 291 4.30 21.68 8.13
N LYS A 292 4.77 21.10 9.23
CA LYS A 292 6.18 21.09 9.63
C LYS A 292 6.87 19.82 9.14
N SER A 293 8.14 19.95 8.79
CA SER A 293 8.98 18.83 8.36
C SER A 293 9.95 18.42 9.46
N TYR A 294 10.48 17.20 9.35
CA TYR A 294 11.55 16.75 10.26
C TYR A 294 12.77 17.68 10.26
N LYS A 295 13.06 18.37 9.12
CA LYS A 295 14.17 19.32 9.02
C LYS A 295 13.93 20.56 9.86
N ASP A 296 12.69 21.00 9.99
CA ASP A 296 12.34 22.14 10.84
C ASP A 296 12.48 21.77 12.31
N ALA A 297 12.11 20.53 12.68
CA ALA A 297 12.29 20.00 14.02
C ALA A 297 13.78 19.86 14.37
N LEU A 298 14.61 19.32 13.46
CA LEU A 298 16.05 19.18 13.69
C LEU A 298 16.74 20.54 13.85
N ARG A 299 16.36 21.58 13.08
CA ARG A 299 16.88 22.94 13.24
C ARG A 299 16.48 23.55 14.59
N ALA A 300 15.24 23.30 15.03
CA ALA A 300 14.78 23.78 16.34
C ALA A 300 15.51 23.09 17.50
N ILE A 301 15.80 21.79 17.37
CA ILE A 301 16.58 21.02 18.32
C ILE A 301 18.04 21.54 18.38
N ASP A 302 18.63 21.81 17.23
CA ASP A 302 20.00 22.38 17.13
C ASP A 302 20.04 23.78 17.76
N ALA A 303 19.00 24.59 17.61
CA ALA A 303 18.88 25.91 18.24
C ALA A 303 18.80 25.86 19.79
N GLU A 304 18.33 24.75 20.36
CA GLU A 304 18.34 24.50 21.81
C GLU A 304 19.65 23.84 22.31
N ASP A 305 20.68 23.76 21.47
CA ASP A 305 22.00 23.17 21.76
C ASP A 305 21.91 21.70 22.24
N ILE A 306 21.07 20.91 21.56
CA ILE A 306 20.89 19.49 21.84
C ILE A 306 21.68 18.65 20.84
N ASN A 307 22.63 17.86 21.36
CA ASN A 307 23.45 16.98 20.53
C ASN A 307 22.71 15.66 20.24
N ILE A 308 22.33 15.45 18.98
CA ILE A 308 21.67 14.22 18.52
C ILE A 308 22.74 13.23 18.00
N VAL A 309 22.67 11.98 18.47
CA VAL A 309 23.48 10.86 17.96
C VAL A 309 22.84 10.22 16.74
N GLN A 310 21.51 10.05 16.78
CA GLN A 310 20.75 9.38 15.76
C GLN A 310 19.34 9.98 15.69
N TYR A 311 18.77 9.97 14.49
CA TYR A 311 17.34 10.27 14.29
C TYR A 311 16.76 9.40 13.17
N ASP A 312 15.50 9.03 13.33
CA ASP A 312 14.70 8.33 12.35
C ASP A 312 13.43 9.15 12.09
N SER A 313 13.08 9.36 10.83
CA SER A 313 11.99 10.26 10.44
C SER A 313 11.08 9.62 9.42
N LEU A 314 9.78 9.65 9.69
CA LEU A 314 8.74 9.10 8.83
C LEU A 314 8.82 9.66 7.40
N ASP A 315 8.92 10.98 7.26
CA ASP A 315 8.98 11.64 5.94
C ASP A 315 10.23 11.27 5.16
N LYS A 316 11.37 11.17 5.84
CA LYS A 316 12.65 10.77 5.23
C LYS A 316 12.56 9.33 4.73
N ASP A 317 12.09 8.41 5.57
CA ASP A 317 12.02 6.99 5.25
C ASP A 317 11.01 6.71 4.13
N ILE A 318 9.86 7.40 4.13
CA ILE A 318 8.88 7.33 3.04
C ILE A 318 9.50 7.85 1.74
N LYS A 319 10.22 8.97 1.78
CA LYS A 319 10.87 9.53 0.60
C LYS A 319 11.96 8.60 0.07
N GLU A 320 12.83 8.08 0.93
CA GLU A 320 13.86 7.11 0.56
C GLU A 320 13.25 5.83 -0.03
N MET A 321 12.14 5.36 0.52
CA MET A 321 11.40 4.23 -0.03
C MET A 321 10.86 4.54 -1.43
N GLN A 322 10.26 5.72 -1.62
CA GLN A 322 9.71 6.13 -2.93
C GLN A 322 10.80 6.32 -3.99
N GLU A 323 11.97 6.82 -3.60
CA GLU A 323 13.15 7.02 -4.46
C GLU A 323 13.99 5.73 -4.62
N SER A 324 13.67 4.66 -3.91
CA SER A 324 14.43 3.42 -3.99
C SER A 324 14.37 2.80 -5.39
N PRO A 325 15.50 2.30 -5.95
CA PRO A 325 15.54 1.73 -7.28
C PRO A 325 14.51 0.62 -7.50
N LEU A 326 14.26 -0.21 -6.50
CA LEU A 326 13.30 -1.31 -6.56
C LEU A 326 11.87 -0.80 -6.77
N VAL A 327 11.47 0.25 -6.05
CA VAL A 327 10.13 0.86 -6.18
C VAL A 327 9.99 1.56 -7.52
N LEU A 328 11.01 2.32 -7.94
CA LEU A 328 11.00 3.02 -9.23
C LEU A 328 10.93 2.04 -10.40
N ILE A 329 11.73 0.96 -10.40
CA ILE A 329 11.69 -0.07 -11.43
C ILE A 329 10.32 -0.77 -11.45
N THR A 330 9.80 -1.14 -10.29
CA THR A 330 8.51 -1.84 -10.19
C THR A 330 7.36 -0.98 -10.72
N ASN A 331 7.27 0.28 -10.29
CA ASN A 331 6.27 1.23 -10.76
C ASN A 331 6.45 1.54 -12.26
N GLY A 332 7.71 1.66 -12.72
CA GLY A 332 8.06 1.85 -14.12
C GLY A 332 7.62 0.68 -15.00
N LEU A 333 7.85 -0.56 -14.57
CA LEU A 333 7.42 -1.76 -15.29
C LEU A 333 5.89 -1.85 -15.42
N PHE A 334 5.14 -1.54 -14.35
CA PHE A 334 3.68 -1.53 -14.41
C PHE A 334 3.17 -0.45 -15.36
N SER A 335 3.75 0.76 -15.32
CA SER A 335 3.40 1.87 -16.22
C SER A 335 3.74 1.55 -17.67
N LEU A 336 4.92 1.00 -17.94
CA LEU A 336 5.36 0.62 -19.28
C LEU A 336 4.47 -0.48 -19.87
N SER A 337 4.15 -1.52 -19.09
CA SER A 337 3.24 -2.58 -19.51
C SER A 337 1.88 -2.03 -19.92
N PHE A 338 1.36 -1.07 -19.18
CA PHE A 338 0.08 -0.43 -19.50
C PHE A 338 0.16 0.42 -20.77
N ILE A 339 1.23 1.20 -20.96
CA ILE A 339 1.46 2.01 -22.18
C ILE A 339 1.54 1.10 -23.41
N ILE A 340 2.29 0.01 -23.34
CA ILE A 340 2.40 -0.97 -24.43
C ILE A 340 1.02 -1.56 -24.75
N ALA A 341 0.25 -1.96 -23.73
CA ALA A 341 -1.09 -2.52 -23.91
C ALA A 341 -2.04 -1.53 -24.60
N ILE A 342 -1.98 -0.24 -24.24
CA ILE A 342 -2.79 0.82 -24.88
C ILE A 342 -2.38 1.00 -26.35
N ILE A 343 -1.08 1.05 -26.64
CA ILE A 343 -0.59 1.21 -28.03
C ILE A 343 -1.05 0.03 -28.88
N LEU A 344 -0.90 -1.20 -28.40
CA LEU A 344 -1.35 -2.40 -29.08
C LEU A 344 -2.87 -2.40 -29.28
N CYS A 345 -3.64 -1.98 -28.28
CA CYS A 345 -5.08 -1.84 -28.38
C CYS A 345 -5.47 -0.80 -29.44
N MET A 346 -4.83 0.35 -29.45
CA MET A 346 -5.06 1.42 -30.44
C MET A 346 -4.77 0.95 -31.86
N VAL A 347 -3.62 0.31 -32.09
CA VAL A 347 -3.26 -0.22 -33.41
C VAL A 347 -4.26 -1.31 -33.86
N GLY A 348 -4.58 -2.26 -32.99
CA GLY A 348 -5.56 -3.31 -33.29
C GLY A 348 -6.93 -2.73 -33.60
N PHE A 349 -7.36 -1.70 -32.85
CA PHE A 349 -8.60 -0.98 -33.08
C PHE A 349 -8.63 -0.29 -34.45
N LEU A 350 -7.58 0.42 -34.83
CA LEU A 350 -7.48 1.09 -36.12
C LEU A 350 -7.49 0.09 -37.29
N ILE A 351 -6.68 -0.97 -37.22
CA ILE A 351 -6.62 -2.02 -38.26
C ILE A 351 -8.00 -2.62 -38.50
N TYR A 352 -8.68 -3.01 -37.41
CA TYR A 352 -10.03 -3.56 -37.54
C TYR A 352 -11.01 -2.59 -38.18
N TRP A 353 -11.03 -1.33 -37.70
CA TRP A 353 -11.96 -0.35 -38.20
C TRP A 353 -11.75 -0.08 -39.70
N ILE A 354 -10.51 0.09 -40.12
CA ILE A 354 -10.18 0.27 -41.54
C ILE A 354 -10.67 -0.93 -42.36
N THR A 355 -10.40 -2.14 -41.87
CA THR A 355 -10.82 -3.38 -42.56
C THR A 355 -12.34 -3.52 -42.54
N SER A 356 -13.02 -3.22 -41.41
CA SER A 356 -14.49 -3.29 -41.31
C SER A 356 -15.17 -2.28 -42.24
N ILE A 357 -14.64 -1.06 -42.36
CA ILE A 357 -15.16 -0.03 -43.26
C ILE A 357 -15.03 -0.48 -44.72
N LYS A 358 -13.82 -0.96 -45.09
CA LYS A 358 -13.60 -1.47 -46.46
C LYS A 358 -14.52 -2.62 -46.84
N GLN A 359 -14.73 -3.57 -45.95
CA GLN A 359 -15.68 -4.70 -46.18
C GLN A 359 -17.14 -4.28 -46.34
N ARG A 360 -17.54 -3.09 -45.91
CA ARG A 360 -18.90 -2.58 -45.93
C ARG A 360 -19.11 -1.46 -46.96
N GLU A 361 -18.09 -1.19 -47.79
CA GLU A 361 -18.10 -0.09 -48.74
C GLU A 361 -19.29 -0.17 -49.72
N LEU A 362 -19.57 -1.35 -50.23
CA LEU A 362 -20.75 -1.60 -51.10
C LEU A 362 -22.07 -1.29 -50.37
N MET A 363 -22.16 -1.69 -49.08
CA MET A 363 -23.38 -1.45 -48.27
C MET A 363 -23.60 0.04 -48.03
N PHE A 364 -22.51 0.82 -47.84
CA PHE A 364 -22.61 2.27 -47.75
C PHE A 364 -23.03 2.93 -49.05
N GLY A 365 -22.62 2.37 -50.19
CA GLY A 365 -23.11 2.77 -51.51
C GLY A 365 -24.62 2.58 -51.67
N ILE A 366 -25.16 1.42 -51.25
CA ILE A 366 -26.59 1.13 -51.24
C ILE A 366 -27.35 2.11 -50.30
N TYR A 367 -26.85 2.38 -49.11
CA TYR A 367 -27.50 3.35 -48.20
C TYR A 367 -27.53 4.76 -48.79
N ARG A 368 -26.47 5.17 -49.50
CA ARG A 368 -26.43 6.43 -50.26
C ARG A 368 -27.49 6.47 -51.37
N ALA A 369 -27.61 5.38 -52.14
CA ALA A 369 -28.64 5.25 -53.17
C ALA A 369 -30.06 5.30 -52.62
N MET A 370 -30.25 4.84 -51.38
CA MET A 370 -31.55 4.92 -50.67
C MET A 370 -31.82 6.31 -50.04
N GLY A 371 -30.91 7.31 -50.23
CA GLY A 371 -31.10 8.68 -49.77
C GLY A 371 -30.41 9.03 -48.43
N MET A 372 -29.71 8.12 -47.80
CA MET A 372 -28.97 8.45 -46.56
C MET A 372 -27.82 9.39 -46.84
N SER A 373 -27.68 10.44 -46.03
CA SER A 373 -26.53 11.35 -46.10
C SER A 373 -25.25 10.70 -45.53
N MET A 374 -24.05 11.17 -45.95
CA MET A 374 -22.77 10.72 -45.38
C MET A 374 -22.71 11.02 -43.89
N HIS A 375 -23.37 12.05 -43.44
CA HIS A 375 -23.43 12.39 -42.02
C HIS A 375 -24.18 11.32 -41.19
N GLU A 376 -25.25 10.82 -41.73
CA GLU A 376 -26.07 9.74 -41.08
C GLU A 376 -25.30 8.42 -41.06
N ILE A 377 -24.60 8.07 -42.15
CA ILE A 377 -23.74 6.87 -42.19
C ILE A 377 -22.62 6.97 -41.15
N ASN A 378 -21.94 8.13 -41.07
CA ASN A 378 -20.93 8.37 -40.07
C ASN A 378 -21.48 8.30 -38.65
N LYS A 379 -22.65 8.90 -38.41
CA LYS A 379 -23.32 8.85 -37.10
C LYS A 379 -23.67 7.41 -36.70
N MET A 380 -24.14 6.61 -37.65
CA MET A 380 -24.44 5.18 -37.44
C MET A 380 -23.19 4.40 -37.05
N LEU A 381 -22.06 4.60 -37.75
CA LEU A 381 -20.78 3.96 -37.45
C LEU A 381 -20.23 4.36 -36.11
N ILE A 382 -20.26 5.66 -35.78
CA ILE A 382 -19.80 6.19 -34.49
C ILE A 382 -20.65 5.61 -33.35
N ASN A 383 -21.96 5.58 -33.47
CA ASN A 383 -22.86 5.01 -32.46
C ASN A 383 -22.62 3.51 -32.24
N GLU A 384 -22.41 2.74 -33.34
CA GLU A 384 -22.07 1.32 -33.29
C GLU A 384 -20.77 1.13 -32.43
N GLN A 385 -19.79 1.97 -32.68
CA GLN A 385 -18.49 1.86 -32.01
C GLN A 385 -18.55 2.30 -30.56
N ILE A 386 -19.15 3.45 -30.27
CA ILE A 386 -19.30 3.93 -28.88
C ILE A 386 -19.97 2.87 -28.02
N PHE A 387 -21.07 2.29 -28.51
CA PHE A 387 -21.79 1.29 -27.75
C PHE A 387 -20.96 0.04 -27.48
N SER A 388 -20.30 -0.50 -28.53
CA SER A 388 -19.43 -1.68 -28.40
C SER A 388 -18.24 -1.42 -27.45
N SER A 389 -17.62 -0.25 -27.56
CA SER A 389 -16.46 0.14 -26.74
C SER A 389 -16.81 0.42 -25.28
N VAL A 390 -17.94 1.11 -25.04
CA VAL A 390 -18.40 1.37 -23.66
C VAL A 390 -18.72 0.04 -22.97
N LEU A 391 -19.38 -0.88 -23.66
CA LEU A 391 -19.71 -2.18 -23.08
C LEU A 391 -18.45 -3.01 -22.77
N ALA A 392 -17.49 -3.02 -23.70
CA ALA A 392 -16.22 -3.68 -23.49
C ALA A 392 -15.41 -3.02 -22.36
N SER A 393 -15.44 -1.69 -22.24
CA SER A 393 -14.76 -0.95 -21.15
C SER A 393 -15.37 -1.30 -19.79
N LEU A 394 -16.69 -1.28 -19.66
CA LEU A 394 -17.36 -1.68 -18.41
C LEU A 394 -17.03 -3.13 -18.03
N ALA A 395 -16.98 -4.03 -19.01
CA ALA A 395 -16.56 -5.40 -18.79
C ALA A 395 -15.10 -5.48 -18.34
N GLY A 396 -14.20 -4.68 -18.94
CA GLY A 396 -12.80 -4.57 -18.57
C GLY A 396 -12.61 -4.11 -17.12
N TYR A 397 -13.37 -3.11 -16.68
CA TYR A 397 -13.37 -2.69 -15.29
C TYR A 397 -13.83 -3.81 -14.35
N GLY A 398 -14.91 -4.52 -14.68
CA GLY A 398 -15.36 -5.66 -13.89
C GLY A 398 -14.33 -6.77 -13.76
N VAL A 399 -13.65 -7.12 -14.85
CA VAL A 399 -12.55 -8.11 -14.87
C VAL A 399 -11.35 -7.60 -14.06
N GLY A 400 -11.00 -6.31 -14.19
CA GLY A 400 -9.93 -5.69 -13.44
C GLY A 400 -10.17 -5.70 -11.92
N VAL A 401 -11.39 -5.40 -11.48
CA VAL A 401 -11.79 -5.52 -10.07
C VAL A 401 -11.64 -6.96 -9.58
N ALA A 402 -12.19 -7.92 -10.33
CA ALA A 402 -12.07 -9.34 -9.96
C ALA A 402 -10.61 -9.80 -9.85
N ALA A 403 -9.77 -9.43 -10.81
CA ALA A 403 -8.34 -9.72 -10.78
C ALA A 403 -7.64 -9.06 -9.58
N THR A 404 -7.99 -7.82 -9.25
CA THR A 404 -7.47 -7.10 -8.08
C THR A 404 -7.78 -7.86 -6.79
N ILE A 405 -9.05 -8.22 -6.57
CA ILE A 405 -9.49 -8.92 -5.35
C ILE A 405 -8.79 -10.27 -5.20
N LEU A 406 -8.65 -11.01 -6.30
CA LEU A 406 -8.10 -12.38 -6.28
C LEU A 406 -6.57 -12.41 -6.17
N PHE A 407 -5.87 -11.52 -6.87
CA PHE A 407 -4.43 -11.67 -7.06
C PHE A 407 -3.56 -10.61 -6.40
N VAL A 408 -4.07 -9.40 -6.10
CA VAL A 408 -3.22 -8.32 -5.59
C VAL A 408 -2.59 -8.69 -4.25
N LYS A 409 -3.34 -9.25 -3.31
CA LYS A 409 -2.76 -9.71 -2.03
C LYS A 409 -1.67 -10.76 -2.22
N LEU A 410 -1.92 -11.73 -3.11
CA LEU A 410 -0.99 -12.83 -3.38
C LEU A 410 0.32 -12.34 -4.01
N VAL A 411 0.23 -11.37 -4.94
CA VAL A 411 1.42 -10.79 -5.57
C VAL A 411 2.13 -9.83 -4.62
N ALA A 412 1.39 -9.05 -3.83
CA ALA A 412 1.95 -8.12 -2.87
C ALA A 412 2.83 -8.81 -1.82
N VAL A 413 2.52 -10.05 -1.39
CA VAL A 413 3.38 -10.84 -0.49
C VAL A 413 4.80 -11.00 -1.04
N VAL A 414 4.97 -11.15 -2.35
CA VAL A 414 6.29 -11.30 -2.98
C VAL A 414 7.13 -10.01 -2.88
N TYR A 415 6.48 -8.85 -2.94
CA TYR A 415 7.14 -7.54 -2.86
C TYR A 415 7.27 -7.00 -1.43
N LEU A 416 6.64 -7.69 -0.49
CA LEU A 416 6.57 -7.32 0.91
C LEU A 416 6.95 -8.53 1.78
N PRO A 417 8.21 -8.98 1.74
CA PRO A 417 8.64 -10.17 2.50
C PRO A 417 8.40 -10.06 4.00
N GLU A 418 8.44 -8.84 4.54
CA GLU A 418 8.17 -8.56 5.97
C GLU A 418 6.65 -8.45 6.29
N ALA A 419 5.79 -9.06 5.50
CA ALA A 419 4.32 -8.97 5.64
C ALA A 419 3.76 -9.52 6.95
N HIS A 420 4.56 -10.22 7.75
CA HIS A 420 4.09 -10.86 8.97
C HIS A 420 3.69 -9.88 10.09
N ASN A 421 4.31 -8.67 10.12
CA ASN A 421 4.00 -7.69 11.16
C ASN A 421 2.64 -6.99 10.96
N ILE A 422 2.27 -6.69 9.71
CA ILE A 422 1.00 -6.04 9.37
C ILE A 422 0.37 -6.74 8.18
N ALA A 423 -0.91 -7.10 8.29
CA ALA A 423 -1.66 -7.72 7.21
C ALA A 423 -1.77 -6.79 5.99
N ILE A 424 -1.54 -7.35 4.79
CA ILE A 424 -1.64 -6.61 3.53
C ILE A 424 -3.09 -6.19 3.28
N SER A 425 -3.31 -4.90 3.14
CA SER A 425 -4.58 -4.30 2.74
C SER A 425 -4.54 -3.90 1.27
N ILE A 426 -5.63 -4.17 0.53
CA ILE A 426 -5.75 -3.71 -0.87
C ILE A 426 -6.06 -2.22 -0.85
N ALA A 427 -5.20 -1.43 -1.50
CA ALA A 427 -5.40 -0.01 -1.68
C ALA A 427 -5.97 0.27 -3.07
N VAL A 428 -7.14 0.92 -3.12
CA VAL A 428 -7.82 1.36 -4.35
C VAL A 428 -8.15 2.83 -4.20
N ASP A 429 -7.81 3.63 -5.22
CA ASP A 429 -8.12 5.04 -5.25
C ASP A 429 -9.01 5.36 -6.46
N PRO A 430 -10.18 5.98 -6.25
CA PRO A 430 -11.02 6.43 -7.34
C PRO A 430 -10.32 7.36 -8.35
N TYR A 431 -9.31 8.10 -7.91
CA TYR A 431 -8.54 8.98 -8.78
C TYR A 431 -7.73 8.23 -9.84
N ASP A 432 -7.22 7.05 -9.52
CA ASP A 432 -6.52 6.20 -10.49
C ASP A 432 -7.49 5.66 -11.55
N LEU A 433 -8.73 5.35 -11.15
CA LEU A 433 -9.78 4.96 -12.08
C LEU A 433 -10.11 6.11 -13.05
N ILE A 434 -10.18 7.34 -12.56
CA ILE A 434 -10.43 8.54 -13.39
C ILE A 434 -9.28 8.73 -14.40
N LYS A 435 -8.02 8.62 -13.95
CA LYS A 435 -6.84 8.72 -14.82
C LYS A 435 -6.87 7.65 -15.92
N LEU A 436 -7.13 6.39 -15.54
CA LEU A 436 -7.23 5.27 -16.48
C LEU A 436 -8.32 5.53 -17.52
N THR A 437 -9.49 5.96 -17.06
CA THR A 437 -10.62 6.29 -17.94
C THR A 437 -10.28 7.44 -18.89
N ALA A 438 -9.62 8.50 -18.39
CA ALA A 438 -9.20 9.63 -19.21
C ALA A 438 -8.22 9.21 -20.34
N VAL A 439 -7.27 8.32 -20.04
CA VAL A 439 -6.32 7.80 -21.04
C VAL A 439 -7.04 6.95 -22.09
N VAL A 440 -8.01 6.12 -21.69
CA VAL A 440 -8.82 5.32 -22.61
C VAL A 440 -9.69 6.22 -23.50
N ILE A 441 -10.32 7.24 -22.95
CA ILE A 441 -11.08 8.24 -23.71
C ILE A 441 -10.18 8.97 -24.70
N PHE A 442 -9.01 9.39 -24.27
CA PHE A 442 -8.02 10.03 -25.18
C PHE A 442 -7.64 9.11 -26.35
N MET A 443 -7.38 7.83 -26.09
CA MET A 443 -7.13 6.83 -27.12
C MET A 443 -8.29 6.76 -28.12
N PHE A 444 -9.55 6.74 -27.67
CA PHE A 444 -10.71 6.73 -28.56
C PHE A 444 -10.82 8.00 -29.39
N ILE A 445 -10.58 9.17 -28.80
CA ILE A 445 -10.60 10.43 -29.55
C ILE A 445 -9.61 10.41 -30.69
N VAL A 446 -8.36 9.96 -30.44
CA VAL A 446 -7.33 9.83 -31.48
C VAL A 446 -7.79 8.86 -32.57
N CYS A 447 -8.31 7.68 -32.19
CA CYS A 447 -8.83 6.71 -33.14
C CYS A 447 -9.98 7.27 -34.00
N PHE A 448 -10.92 7.99 -33.43
CA PHE A 448 -12.02 8.60 -34.16
C PHE A 448 -11.57 9.68 -35.14
N ILE A 449 -10.57 10.49 -34.77
CA ILE A 449 -9.98 11.50 -35.68
C ILE A 449 -9.37 10.81 -36.91
N VAL A 450 -8.58 9.75 -36.68
CA VAL A 450 -7.96 8.98 -37.76
C VAL A 450 -9.02 8.35 -38.66
N ILE A 451 -10.03 7.68 -38.08
CA ILE A 451 -11.12 7.04 -38.84
C ILE A 451 -11.87 8.08 -39.67
N ARG A 452 -12.24 9.24 -39.07
CA ARG A 452 -12.91 10.33 -39.79
C ARG A 452 -12.10 10.82 -40.99
N THR A 453 -10.79 10.92 -40.82
CA THR A 453 -9.88 11.35 -41.90
C THR A 453 -9.83 10.34 -43.03
N ILE A 454 -9.84 9.05 -42.73
CA ILE A 454 -9.87 7.97 -43.72
C ILE A 454 -11.22 7.96 -44.46
N LEU A 455 -12.33 8.06 -43.74
CA LEU A 455 -13.68 8.09 -44.33
C LEU A 455 -13.88 9.25 -45.32
N LYS A 456 -13.30 10.44 -45.02
CA LYS A 456 -13.35 11.58 -45.92
C LYS A 456 -12.58 11.35 -47.22
N LYS A 457 -11.55 10.52 -47.24
CA LYS A 457 -10.71 10.19 -48.40
C LYS A 457 -11.30 9.05 -49.27
N MET A 458 -12.32 8.35 -48.77
CA MET A 458 -12.95 7.26 -49.54
C MET A 458 -13.84 7.82 -50.66
N ASN A 459 -13.52 7.47 -51.91
CA ASN A 459 -14.33 7.80 -53.10
C ASN A 459 -15.45 6.76 -53.29
N ILE A 460 -16.61 7.01 -52.70
CA ILE A 460 -17.78 6.09 -52.74
C ILE A 460 -18.30 5.88 -54.18
N THR A 461 -18.04 6.82 -55.09
CA THR A 461 -18.43 6.70 -56.50
C THR A 461 -17.66 5.56 -57.19
N GLN A 462 -16.47 5.24 -56.76
CA GLN A 462 -15.66 4.12 -57.27
C GLN A 462 -16.16 2.75 -56.74
N ALA A 463 -16.74 2.69 -55.55
CA ALA A 463 -17.29 1.47 -54.94
C ALA A 463 -18.57 1.00 -55.65
N LEU A 464 -19.37 1.91 -56.22
CA LEU A 464 -20.57 1.57 -56.99
C LEU A 464 -20.19 0.98 -58.39
N LYS A 465 -19.03 1.35 -58.96
CA LYS A 465 -18.55 0.77 -60.21
C LYS A 465 -17.95 -0.62 -60.06
N LEU A 466 -17.40 -0.96 -58.89
CA LEU A 466 -16.87 -2.31 -58.60
C LEU A 466 -17.94 -3.36 -58.26
N GLY A 467 -19.19 -3.00 -58.17
CA GLY A 467 -20.31 -3.92 -57.96
C GLY A 467 -21.06 -4.30 -59.26
N GLU A 468 -20.57 -3.83 -60.40
CA GLU A 468 -21.09 -4.20 -61.74
C GLU A 468 -20.22 -5.27 -62.42
N ASP A 469 -19.07 -5.64 -61.88
CA ASP A 469 -18.25 -6.81 -62.25
C ASP A 469 -18.52 -7.97 -61.25
#